data_9ec6918bcc9f424adb5663b6a48c0022
#
_entry.id   9ec6918bcc9f424adb5663b6a48c0022
#
_cell.length_a   1.000
_cell.length_b   1.000
_cell.length_c   1.000
_cell.angle_alpha   90.00
_cell.angle_beta   90.00
_cell.angle_gamma   90.00
#
_symmetry.space_group_name_H-M   'P 1'
#
loop_
_entity.id
_entity.type
_entity.pdbx_description
1 polymer ?
#
loop_
_entity_poly.entity_id
_entity_poly.type
_entity_poly.pdbx_seq_one_letter_code
_entity_poly.pdbx_strand_id
1 'polypeptide(L)'
;MSDLLIVAAMKEEAADIMSGGDHEVLITGIGTLPAAIALTRRLSEGPLPSRVINVGTAGALVDLALGVYEISDAVKHDFKVGGTSDITDFVYPRWFNFDPLTDLPKAKLATGDAFVNRSDLRDELAKECQLVDMEGYALAAVCSTFNVPLTLLKQVSDSADEGASAIWEAALERARVELEQALREHLR
;
A
#
# COMPACT_ATOMS: atom_id res chain seq x y z
N MET A 1 6.22 -21.24 12.42
CA MET A 1 5.32 -20.48 11.53
C MET A 1 5.87 -19.07 11.47
N SER A 2 6.03 -18.50 10.29
CA SER A 2 6.51 -17.12 10.17
C SER A 2 5.46 -16.21 10.82
N ASP A 3 5.91 -15.38 11.74
CA ASP A 3 5.06 -14.44 12.49
C ASP A 3 4.80 -13.21 11.61
N LEU A 4 4.00 -13.40 10.56
CA LEU A 4 3.63 -12.36 9.61
C LEU A 4 2.38 -11.65 10.08
N LEU A 5 2.37 -10.31 10.00
CA LEU A 5 1.19 -9.49 10.17
C LEU A 5 0.73 -8.99 8.79
N ILE A 6 -0.46 -9.43 8.37
CA ILE A 6 -1.10 -8.92 7.16
C ILE A 6 -1.87 -7.64 7.52
N VAL A 7 -1.75 -6.62 6.68
CA VAL A 7 -2.41 -5.32 6.88
C VAL A 7 -3.18 -4.96 5.63
N ALA A 8 -4.47 -4.65 5.79
CA ALA A 8 -5.33 -4.15 4.71
C ALA A 8 -6.16 -2.95 5.20
N ALA A 9 -6.54 -2.07 4.28
CA ALA A 9 -7.40 -0.93 4.61
C ALA A 9 -8.84 -1.40 4.90
N MET A 10 -9.32 -2.38 4.16
CA MET A 10 -10.69 -2.88 4.25
C MET A 10 -10.74 -4.41 4.35
N LYS A 11 -11.84 -4.91 4.93
CA LYS A 11 -12.08 -6.36 5.04
C LYS A 11 -12.21 -7.04 3.69
N GLU A 12 -12.79 -6.34 2.73
CA GLU A 12 -13.03 -6.80 1.38
C GLU A 12 -11.74 -7.16 0.66
N GLU A 13 -10.67 -6.42 0.87
CA GLU A 13 -9.35 -6.68 0.27
C GLU A 13 -8.66 -7.93 0.85
N ALA A 14 -8.95 -8.27 2.10
CA ALA A 14 -8.30 -9.37 2.82
C ALA A 14 -9.26 -10.54 3.14
N ALA A 15 -10.46 -10.59 2.57
CA ALA A 15 -11.50 -11.54 2.98
C ALA A 15 -11.07 -13.01 2.83
N ASP A 16 -10.41 -13.37 1.74
CA ASP A 16 -9.94 -14.74 1.50
C ASP A 16 -8.74 -15.09 2.39
N ILE A 17 -7.85 -14.13 2.65
CA ILE A 17 -6.73 -14.27 3.59
C ILE A 17 -7.24 -14.50 5.02
N MET A 18 -8.24 -13.73 5.44
CA MET A 18 -8.87 -13.88 6.76
C MET A 18 -9.55 -15.25 6.92
N SER A 19 -10.22 -15.75 5.88
CA SER A 19 -10.90 -17.05 5.91
C SER A 19 -9.95 -18.22 5.93
N GLY A 20 -8.73 -18.07 5.41
CA GLY A 20 -7.66 -19.07 5.48
C GLY A 20 -7.13 -19.31 6.89
N GLY A 21 -7.17 -18.30 7.76
CA GLY A 21 -6.83 -18.41 9.19
C GLY A 21 -5.33 -18.61 9.51
N ASP A 22 -4.45 -18.53 8.51
CA ASP A 22 -3.02 -18.84 8.66
C ASP A 22 -2.20 -17.65 9.23
N HIS A 23 -2.75 -16.44 9.17
CA HIS A 23 -2.05 -15.22 9.55
C HIS A 23 -2.94 -14.28 10.36
N GLU A 24 -2.31 -13.48 11.23
CA GLU A 24 -2.98 -12.34 11.85
C GLU A 24 -3.25 -11.26 10.79
N VAL A 25 -4.50 -10.74 10.74
CA VAL A 25 -4.91 -9.69 9.82
C VAL A 25 -5.35 -8.46 10.59
N LEU A 26 -4.73 -7.31 10.30
CA LEU A 26 -5.09 -6.00 10.84
C LEU A 26 -5.83 -5.19 9.77
N ILE A 27 -7.08 -4.81 10.06
CA ILE A 27 -7.85 -3.87 9.23
C ILE A 27 -7.67 -2.47 9.81
N THR A 28 -7.14 -1.56 8.99
CA THR A 28 -6.75 -0.22 9.44
C THR A 28 -7.83 0.84 9.25
N GLY A 29 -8.70 0.70 8.26
CA GLY A 29 -9.47 1.78 7.66
C GLY A 29 -8.66 2.49 6.55
N ILE A 30 -9.38 3.26 5.73
CA ILE A 30 -8.83 3.96 4.56
C ILE A 30 -8.13 5.25 5.00
N GLY A 31 -6.97 5.53 4.41
CA GLY A 31 -6.23 6.77 4.56
C GLY A 31 -5.00 6.67 5.46
N THR A 32 -4.09 7.64 5.31
CA THR A 32 -2.79 7.62 5.98
C THR A 32 -2.90 7.66 7.50
N LEU A 33 -3.82 8.47 8.04
CA LEU A 33 -3.99 8.61 9.49
C LEU A 33 -4.54 7.34 10.15
N PRO A 34 -5.66 6.73 9.69
CA PRO A 34 -6.14 5.46 10.23
C PRO A 34 -5.10 4.35 10.15
N ALA A 35 -4.39 4.24 9.02
CA ALA A 35 -3.34 3.24 8.82
C ALA A 35 -2.20 3.40 9.83
N ALA A 36 -1.70 4.63 10.03
CA ALA A 36 -0.65 4.89 11.00
C ALA A 36 -1.09 4.58 12.43
N ILE A 37 -2.28 5.01 12.84
CA ILE A 37 -2.81 4.79 14.20
C ILE A 37 -2.98 3.29 14.48
N ALA A 38 -3.65 2.56 13.58
CA ALA A 38 -3.95 1.16 13.77
C ALA A 38 -2.67 0.30 13.86
N LEU A 39 -1.73 0.52 12.93
CA LEU A 39 -0.48 -0.25 12.91
C LEU A 39 0.42 0.12 14.10
N THR A 40 0.55 1.41 14.46
CA THR A 40 1.30 1.84 15.65
C THR A 40 0.77 1.17 16.89
N ARG A 41 -0.56 1.18 17.10
CA ARG A 41 -1.20 0.52 18.22
C ARG A 41 -0.86 -0.97 18.27
N ARG A 42 -1.06 -1.69 17.15
CA ARG A 42 -0.78 -3.13 17.09
C ARG A 42 0.69 -3.44 17.42
N LEU A 43 1.65 -2.69 16.85
CA LEU A 43 3.09 -2.92 17.09
C LEU A 43 3.53 -2.52 18.50
N SER A 44 2.81 -1.60 19.17
CA SER A 44 3.11 -1.18 20.55
C SER A 44 2.54 -2.13 21.61
N GLU A 45 1.42 -2.81 21.34
CA GLU A 45 0.67 -3.60 22.32
C GLU A 45 1.04 -5.09 22.34
N GLY A 46 1.79 -5.58 21.35
CA GLY A 46 2.07 -7.01 21.23
C GLY A 46 3.49 -7.33 20.79
N PRO A 47 3.81 -8.61 20.62
CA PRO A 47 5.10 -9.01 20.03
C PRO A 47 5.20 -8.46 18.61
N LEU A 48 6.42 -8.01 18.25
CA LEU A 48 6.67 -7.54 16.89
C LEU A 48 6.64 -8.72 15.92
N PRO A 49 5.94 -8.59 14.78
CA PRO A 49 5.99 -9.58 13.72
C PRO A 49 7.38 -9.61 13.07
N SER A 50 7.73 -10.72 12.47
CA SER A 50 8.96 -10.83 11.67
C SER A 50 8.90 -9.95 10.41
N ARG A 51 7.70 -9.67 9.90
CA ARG A 51 7.42 -8.80 8.77
C ARG A 51 5.95 -8.34 8.78
N VAL A 52 5.73 -7.13 8.33
CA VAL A 52 4.41 -6.62 7.95
C VAL A 52 4.25 -6.79 6.43
N ILE A 53 3.10 -7.30 6.00
CA ILE A 53 2.73 -7.37 4.58
C ILE A 53 1.43 -6.61 4.40
N ASN A 54 1.49 -5.49 3.70
CA ASN A 54 0.29 -4.78 3.30
C ASN A 54 -0.23 -5.35 1.99
N VAL A 55 -1.51 -5.69 1.98
CA VAL A 55 -2.27 -6.05 0.78
C VAL A 55 -3.34 -5.00 0.55
N GLY A 56 -3.60 -4.65 -0.70
CA GLY A 56 -4.63 -3.66 -1.02
C GLY A 56 -4.69 -3.33 -2.50
N THR A 57 -5.67 -2.51 -2.86
CA THR A 57 -5.84 -1.99 -4.21
C THR A 57 -5.01 -0.74 -4.43
N ALA A 58 -4.70 -0.43 -5.68
CA ALA A 58 -4.05 0.81 -6.10
C ALA A 58 -4.51 1.22 -7.50
N GLY A 59 -4.67 2.52 -7.71
CA GLY A 59 -4.93 3.10 -9.03
C GLY A 59 -3.66 3.13 -9.88
N ALA A 60 -3.77 2.83 -11.18
CA ALA A 60 -2.69 2.91 -12.14
C ALA A 60 -2.52 4.35 -12.64
N LEU A 61 -1.33 4.92 -12.46
CA LEU A 61 -0.96 6.25 -12.95
C LEU A 61 -0.48 6.21 -14.42
N VAL A 62 -0.02 5.05 -14.86
CA VAL A 62 0.45 4.78 -16.23
C VAL A 62 -0.27 3.55 -16.77
N ASP A 63 -0.12 3.27 -18.07
CA ASP A 63 -0.65 2.02 -18.65
C ASP A 63 0.10 0.81 -18.08
N LEU A 64 -0.58 0.02 -17.26
CA LEU A 64 -0.07 -1.18 -16.61
C LEU A 64 -0.99 -2.38 -16.88
N ALA A 65 -0.39 -3.55 -16.97
CA ALA A 65 -1.17 -4.79 -16.98
C ALA A 65 -1.93 -4.95 -15.63
N LEU A 66 -3.13 -5.50 -15.70
CA LEU A 66 -3.85 -5.91 -14.49
C LEU A 66 -3.06 -7.01 -13.76
N GLY A 67 -3.11 -7.00 -12.44
CA GLY A 67 -2.42 -7.98 -11.60
C GLY A 67 -1.86 -7.36 -10.34
N VAL A 68 -1.09 -8.16 -9.60
CA VAL A 68 -0.46 -7.75 -8.35
C VAL A 68 0.97 -7.29 -8.61
N TYR A 69 1.34 -6.18 -8.02
CA TYR A 69 2.67 -5.58 -8.04
C TYR A 69 3.25 -5.54 -6.63
N GLU A 70 4.52 -5.84 -6.49
CA GLU A 70 5.27 -5.53 -5.28
C GLU A 70 5.86 -4.14 -5.41
N ILE A 71 5.73 -3.33 -4.36
CA ILE A 71 6.20 -1.96 -4.35
C ILE A 71 7.68 -1.91 -4.01
N SER A 72 8.45 -1.25 -4.87
CA SER A 72 9.89 -1.00 -4.65
C SER A 72 10.17 0.25 -3.85
N ASP A 73 9.35 1.29 -4.03
CA ASP A 73 9.54 2.61 -3.41
C ASP A 73 8.18 3.24 -3.13
N ALA A 74 8.07 3.98 -2.02
CA ALA A 74 6.87 4.75 -1.71
C ALA A 74 7.20 6.20 -1.35
N VAL A 75 6.36 7.14 -1.83
CA VAL A 75 6.44 8.58 -1.57
C VAL A 75 5.10 9.13 -1.12
N LYS A 76 5.09 10.11 -0.19
CA LYS A 76 3.88 10.86 0.14
C LYS A 76 3.73 12.03 -0.82
N HIS A 77 2.75 11.95 -1.74
CA HIS A 77 2.60 12.91 -2.83
C HIS A 77 1.89 14.21 -2.44
N ASP A 78 1.06 14.17 -1.42
CA ASP A 78 0.22 15.30 -0.99
C ASP A 78 0.83 16.14 0.15
N PHE A 79 2.02 15.76 0.66
CA PHE A 79 2.76 16.57 1.60
C PHE A 79 3.61 17.59 0.85
N LYS A 80 3.05 18.79 0.65
CA LYS A 80 3.73 19.89 -0.03
C LYS A 80 3.90 21.03 0.94
N VAL A 81 5.15 21.40 1.24
CA VAL A 81 5.47 22.60 1.98
C VAL A 81 5.83 23.68 0.98
N GLY A 82 5.09 24.78 1.00
CA GLY A 82 5.38 25.93 0.15
C GLY A 82 6.73 26.56 0.54
N GLY A 83 7.62 26.72 -0.44
CA GLY A 83 8.93 27.32 -0.23
C GLY A 83 10.05 26.56 -0.94
N THR A 84 11.28 27.04 -0.78
CA THR A 84 12.47 26.52 -1.47
C THR A 84 13.15 25.37 -0.73
N SER A 85 12.71 25.02 0.47
CA SER A 85 13.24 23.89 1.26
C SER A 85 12.19 22.80 1.38
N ASP A 86 12.55 21.60 0.97
CA ASP A 86 11.79 20.42 1.25
C ASP A 86 12.00 20.03 2.71
N ILE A 87 11.01 20.31 3.57
CA ILE A 87 11.10 19.96 5.00
C ILE A 87 10.74 18.51 5.27
N THR A 88 10.34 17.74 4.28
CA THR A 88 10.08 16.29 4.44
C THR A 88 11.31 15.56 4.94
N ASP A 89 12.51 15.98 4.54
CA ASP A 89 13.78 15.41 5.00
C ASP A 89 14.05 15.60 6.50
N PHE A 90 13.31 16.51 7.17
CA PHE A 90 13.46 16.74 8.61
C PHE A 90 12.58 15.85 9.48
N VAL A 91 11.55 15.22 8.89
CA VAL A 91 10.56 14.42 9.63
C VAL A 91 10.63 12.96 9.21
N TYR A 92 10.52 12.71 7.92
CA TYR A 92 10.60 11.38 7.32
C TYR A 92 11.33 11.49 5.97
N PRO A 93 11.97 10.40 5.48
CA PRO A 93 12.58 10.41 4.17
C PRO A 93 11.52 10.69 3.09
N ARG A 94 11.89 11.41 2.02
CA ARG A 94 10.99 11.62 0.88
C ARG A 94 10.52 10.29 0.31
N TRP A 95 11.42 9.32 0.21
CA TRP A 95 11.18 7.98 -0.29
C TRP A 95 11.50 6.92 0.74
N PHE A 96 10.60 5.97 0.94
CA PHE A 96 10.94 4.68 1.54
C PHE A 96 11.26 3.71 0.42
N ASN A 97 12.39 3.02 0.52
CA ASN A 97 12.82 1.99 -0.41
C ASN A 97 12.66 0.62 0.25
N PHE A 98 12.21 -0.37 -0.49
CA PHE A 98 11.96 -1.71 0.02
C PHE A 98 12.81 -2.74 -0.72
N ASP A 99 13.39 -3.68 0.04
CA ASP A 99 14.07 -4.83 -0.54
C ASP A 99 13.02 -5.78 -1.14
N PRO A 100 13.16 -6.19 -2.41
CA PRO A 100 12.23 -7.12 -3.04
C PRO A 100 12.17 -8.45 -2.28
N LEU A 101 10.95 -8.93 -2.05
CA LEU A 101 10.70 -10.21 -1.40
C LEU A 101 10.22 -11.28 -2.39
N THR A 102 9.55 -10.87 -3.46
CA THR A 102 8.92 -11.74 -4.46
C THR A 102 9.52 -11.52 -5.85
N ASP A 103 9.16 -12.35 -6.81
CA ASP A 103 9.43 -12.17 -8.24
C ASP A 103 8.29 -11.48 -9.00
N LEU A 104 7.27 -10.99 -8.29
CA LEU A 104 6.21 -10.16 -8.87
C LEU A 104 6.78 -8.90 -9.56
N PRO A 105 6.09 -8.35 -10.56
CA PRO A 105 6.49 -7.09 -11.16
C PRO A 105 6.55 -5.98 -10.11
N LYS A 106 7.49 -5.04 -10.29
CA LYS A 106 7.74 -3.94 -9.33
C LYS A 106 7.12 -2.65 -9.83
N ALA A 107 6.69 -1.82 -8.86
CA ALA A 107 6.20 -0.48 -9.15
C ALA A 107 6.56 0.49 -8.01
N LYS A 108 6.64 1.79 -8.34
CA LYS A 108 6.75 2.88 -7.36
C LYS A 108 5.35 3.39 -7.01
N LEU A 109 5.14 3.65 -5.73
CA LEU A 109 3.86 4.01 -5.15
C LEU A 109 3.84 5.48 -4.69
N ALA A 110 2.83 6.21 -5.13
CA ALA A 110 2.47 7.50 -4.56
C ALA A 110 1.34 7.30 -3.54
N THR A 111 1.51 7.76 -2.30
CA THR A 111 0.48 7.67 -1.25
C THR A 111 -0.03 9.05 -0.90
N GLY A 112 -1.35 9.21 -0.71
CA GLY A 112 -1.96 10.45 -0.23
C GLY A 112 -3.39 10.26 0.29
N ASP A 113 -3.91 11.26 1.01
CA ASP A 113 -5.26 11.19 1.61
C ASP A 113 -6.38 11.61 0.64
N ALA A 114 -6.03 12.02 -0.58
CA ALA A 114 -6.99 12.31 -1.63
C ALA A 114 -7.11 11.11 -2.59
N PHE A 115 -8.34 10.63 -2.81
CA PHE A 115 -8.60 9.66 -3.87
C PHE A 115 -8.32 10.28 -5.24
N VAL A 116 -7.39 9.71 -5.99
CA VAL A 116 -7.00 10.23 -7.31
C VAL A 116 -8.00 9.77 -8.36
N ASN A 117 -8.84 10.71 -8.81
CA ASN A 117 -9.89 10.50 -9.82
C ASN A 117 -9.90 11.64 -10.85
N ARG A 118 -8.76 12.26 -11.11
CA ARG A 118 -8.58 13.36 -12.05
C ARG A 118 -7.33 13.13 -12.89
N SER A 119 -7.47 13.21 -14.19
CA SER A 119 -6.39 12.96 -15.15
C SER A 119 -5.22 13.93 -14.98
N ASP A 120 -5.45 15.19 -14.61
CA ASP A 120 -4.37 16.16 -14.40
C ASP A 120 -3.46 15.80 -13.22
N LEU A 121 -4.05 15.35 -12.10
CA LEU A 121 -3.28 14.89 -10.95
C LEU A 121 -2.59 13.55 -11.25
N ARG A 122 -3.28 12.61 -11.89
CA ARG A 122 -2.70 11.35 -12.35
C ARG A 122 -1.44 11.61 -13.18
N ASP A 123 -1.53 12.47 -14.20
CA ASP A 123 -0.43 12.75 -15.13
C ASP A 123 0.76 13.45 -14.43
N GLU A 124 0.50 14.22 -13.38
CA GLU A 124 1.56 14.79 -12.55
C GLU A 124 2.28 13.69 -11.74
N LEU A 125 1.54 12.82 -11.07
CA LEU A 125 2.10 11.73 -10.27
C LEU A 125 2.79 10.66 -11.12
N ALA A 126 2.31 10.44 -12.34
CA ALA A 126 2.89 9.50 -13.31
C ALA A 126 4.34 9.82 -13.69
N LYS A 127 4.82 11.05 -13.45
CA LYS A 127 6.21 11.44 -13.70
C LYS A 127 7.21 10.70 -12.81
N GLU A 128 6.78 10.27 -11.62
CA GLU A 128 7.66 9.64 -10.64
C GLU A 128 7.18 8.25 -10.20
N CYS A 129 5.86 7.97 -10.26
CA CYS A 129 5.25 6.74 -9.76
C CYS A 129 4.40 6.05 -10.82
N GLN A 130 4.17 4.75 -10.65
CA GLN A 130 3.30 3.96 -11.51
C GLN A 130 1.95 3.67 -10.87
N LEU A 131 1.89 3.64 -9.54
CA LEU A 131 0.69 3.34 -8.76
C LEU A 131 0.40 4.43 -7.72
N VAL A 132 -0.87 4.53 -7.31
CA VAL A 132 -1.31 5.43 -6.23
C VAL A 132 -2.22 4.69 -5.27
N ASP A 133 -2.03 4.94 -3.97
CA ASP A 133 -2.85 4.43 -2.87
C ASP A 133 -3.09 5.48 -1.79
N MET A 134 -3.68 5.05 -0.66
CA MET A 134 -3.97 5.95 0.46
C MET A 134 -3.29 5.55 1.78
N GLU A 135 -2.45 4.50 1.84
CA GLU A 135 -1.90 3.97 3.10
C GLU A 135 -0.39 3.67 3.07
N GLY A 136 0.14 3.24 1.94
CA GLY A 136 1.46 2.59 1.85
C GLY A 136 2.60 3.35 2.49
N TYR A 137 2.72 4.65 2.23
CA TYR A 137 3.76 5.48 2.85
C TYR A 137 3.61 5.58 4.38
N ALA A 138 2.37 5.68 4.88
CA ALA A 138 2.12 5.76 6.32
C ALA A 138 2.51 4.46 7.03
N LEU A 139 2.21 3.32 6.42
CA LEU A 139 2.63 2.01 6.92
C LEU A 139 4.15 1.89 6.92
N ALA A 140 4.82 2.39 5.87
CA ALA A 140 6.28 2.41 5.78
C ALA A 140 6.93 3.24 6.91
N ALA A 141 6.37 4.42 7.20
CA ALA A 141 6.84 5.28 8.28
C ALA A 141 6.72 4.59 9.66
N VAL A 142 5.59 3.92 9.92
CA VAL A 142 5.38 3.17 11.14
C VAL A 142 6.35 1.99 11.23
N CYS A 143 6.43 1.15 10.20
CA CYS A 143 7.35 0.00 10.18
C CYS A 143 8.80 0.41 10.37
N SER A 144 9.23 1.50 9.73
CA SER A 144 10.57 2.07 9.93
C SER A 144 10.82 2.49 11.38
N THR A 145 9.83 3.10 12.05
CA THR A 145 9.94 3.51 13.46
C THR A 145 10.12 2.31 14.41
N PHE A 146 9.49 1.18 14.11
CA PHE A 146 9.57 -0.04 14.90
C PHE A 146 10.69 -1.00 14.44
N ASN A 147 11.43 -0.67 13.39
CA ASN A 147 12.43 -1.53 12.74
C ASN A 147 11.84 -2.89 12.32
N VAL A 148 10.60 -2.91 11.83
CA VAL A 148 9.92 -4.09 11.28
C VAL A 148 9.97 -4.04 9.76
N PRO A 149 10.45 -5.10 9.08
CA PRO A 149 10.42 -5.16 7.62
C PRO A 149 8.99 -5.04 7.06
N LEU A 150 8.84 -4.30 5.95
CA LEU A 150 7.56 -4.13 5.25
C LEU A 150 7.66 -4.63 3.81
N THR A 151 6.61 -5.29 3.35
CA THR A 151 6.35 -5.57 1.93
C THR A 151 4.96 -5.04 1.58
N LEU A 152 4.85 -4.34 0.46
CA LEU A 152 3.58 -3.79 -0.04
C LEU A 152 3.22 -4.53 -1.33
N LEU A 153 2.06 -5.21 -1.33
CA LEU A 153 1.49 -5.89 -2.49
C LEU A 153 0.22 -5.14 -2.92
N LYS A 154 0.24 -4.60 -4.13
CA LYS A 154 -0.85 -3.78 -4.65
C LYS A 154 -1.43 -4.37 -5.93
N GLN A 155 -2.75 -4.60 -5.92
CA GLN A 155 -3.50 -5.03 -7.09
C GLN A 155 -4.03 -3.79 -7.83
N VAL A 156 -3.80 -3.74 -9.14
CA VAL A 156 -4.27 -2.64 -9.99
C VAL A 156 -5.79 -2.70 -10.13
N SER A 157 -6.50 -1.72 -9.54
CA SER A 157 -7.96 -1.69 -9.52
C SER A 157 -8.56 -0.86 -10.66
N ASP A 158 -7.95 0.29 -10.96
CA ASP A 158 -8.48 1.32 -11.85
C ASP A 158 -7.34 2.14 -12.47
N SER A 159 -7.70 3.10 -13.32
CA SER A 159 -6.76 3.95 -14.06
C SER A 159 -6.53 5.32 -13.41
N ALA A 160 -6.93 5.51 -12.15
CA ALA A 160 -6.79 6.77 -11.40
C ALA A 160 -7.27 8.02 -12.16
N ASP A 161 -8.35 7.87 -12.94
CA ASP A 161 -8.99 8.92 -13.74
C ASP A 161 -10.45 9.15 -13.34
N GLU A 162 -11.19 9.91 -14.13
CA GLU A 162 -12.58 10.28 -13.85
C GLU A 162 -13.55 9.08 -13.74
N GLY A 163 -13.15 7.90 -14.23
CA GLY A 163 -13.90 6.63 -14.12
C GLY A 163 -13.52 5.78 -12.90
N ALA A 164 -12.45 6.13 -12.18
CA ALA A 164 -11.85 5.29 -11.14
C ALA A 164 -12.83 4.81 -10.06
N SER A 165 -13.69 5.70 -9.55
CA SER A 165 -14.61 5.37 -8.46
C SER A 165 -15.60 4.26 -8.81
N ALA A 166 -16.13 4.22 -10.04
CA ALA A 166 -17.08 3.21 -10.48
C ALA A 166 -16.40 1.86 -10.76
N ILE A 167 -15.15 1.89 -11.21
CA ILE A 167 -14.37 0.70 -11.55
C ILE A 167 -13.83 0.03 -10.28
N TRP A 168 -13.42 0.82 -9.30
CA TRP A 168 -12.81 0.36 -8.06
C TRP A 168 -13.69 -0.63 -7.27
N GLU A 169 -14.99 -0.33 -7.09
CA GLU A 169 -15.91 -1.25 -6.42
C GLU A 169 -15.99 -2.61 -7.12
N ALA A 170 -16.05 -2.61 -8.46
CA ALA A 170 -16.09 -3.84 -9.24
C ALA A 170 -14.76 -4.60 -9.21
N ALA A 171 -13.64 -3.93 -8.96
CA ALA A 171 -12.32 -4.52 -8.90
C ALA A 171 -12.03 -5.24 -7.56
N LEU A 172 -12.72 -4.89 -6.47
CA LEU A 172 -12.48 -5.46 -5.14
C LEU A 172 -12.60 -6.98 -5.11
N GLU A 173 -13.58 -7.55 -5.81
CA GLU A 173 -13.76 -9.01 -5.89
C GLU A 173 -12.56 -9.70 -6.55
N ARG A 174 -12.01 -9.10 -7.61
CA ARG A 174 -10.81 -9.61 -8.26
C ARG A 174 -9.57 -9.43 -7.37
N ALA A 175 -9.46 -8.27 -6.72
CA ALA A 175 -8.33 -7.95 -5.86
C ALA A 175 -8.16 -8.94 -4.72
N ARG A 176 -9.25 -9.32 -4.02
CA ARG A 176 -9.17 -10.25 -2.91
C ARG A 176 -8.62 -11.63 -3.32
N VAL A 177 -9.02 -12.13 -4.51
CA VAL A 177 -8.56 -13.42 -5.03
C VAL A 177 -7.08 -13.35 -5.45
N GLU A 178 -6.72 -12.32 -6.22
CA GLU A 178 -5.35 -12.17 -6.74
C GLU A 178 -4.34 -11.89 -5.61
N LEU A 179 -4.71 -11.09 -4.60
CA LEU A 179 -3.85 -10.81 -3.45
C LEU A 179 -3.63 -12.05 -2.57
N GLU A 180 -4.67 -12.85 -2.33
CA GLU A 180 -4.56 -14.11 -1.59
C GLU A 180 -3.68 -15.11 -2.34
N GLN A 181 -3.87 -15.24 -3.66
CA GLN A 181 -3.03 -16.09 -4.49
C GLN A 181 -1.56 -15.64 -4.46
N ALA A 182 -1.29 -14.35 -4.59
CA ALA A 182 0.06 -13.80 -4.52
C ALA A 182 0.74 -14.10 -3.17
N LEU A 183 0.02 -13.98 -2.04
CA LEU A 183 0.53 -14.37 -0.74
C LEU A 183 0.91 -15.84 -0.68
N ARG A 184 0.04 -16.73 -1.15
CA ARG A 184 0.29 -18.18 -1.12
C ARG A 184 1.48 -18.59 -1.98
N GLU A 185 1.66 -17.99 -3.14
CA GLU A 185 2.68 -18.38 -4.10
C GLU A 185 4.06 -17.85 -3.74
N HIS A 186 4.13 -16.64 -3.18
CA HIS A 186 5.39 -15.91 -3.01
C HIS A 186 5.86 -15.75 -1.56
N LEU A 187 5.01 -16.01 -0.56
CA LEU A 187 5.30 -15.71 0.86
C LEU A 187 5.10 -16.91 1.80
N ARG A 188 5.46 -18.11 1.33
CA ARG A 188 5.44 -19.34 2.13
C ARG A 188 6.62 -19.46 3.08
#